data_ecc074731fef9a6e8a8571efc77b8880
#
_entry.id   ecc074731fef9a6e8a8571efc77b8880
#
_cell.length_a   1.000
_cell.length_b   1.000
_cell.length_c   1.000
_cell.angle_alpha   90.00
_cell.angle_beta   90.00
_cell.angle_gamma   90.00
#
_symmetry.space_group_name_H-M   'P 1'
#
loop_
_entity.id
_entity.type
_entity.pdbx_description
1 polymer ?
#
loop_
_entity_poly.entity_id
_entity_poly.type
_entity_poly.pdbx_seq_one_letter_code
_entity_poly.pdbx_strand_id
1 'polypeptide(L)'
;MTKTYPKVINHIGVSVIDLNRAVNWYEEVLGFTVLRRETIKVEDSSLASSNFKGIFGTNFKKVNVAWLSSGNSVGFELFEFEDPKAVQRPNNFEYWKPVFSIFVLLILHRDVT
;
A
#
# COMPACT_ATOMS: atom_id res chain seq x y z
N MET A 1 25.74 9.18 -24.38
CA MET A 1 24.96 8.91 -23.18
C MET A 1 23.48 9.03 -23.52
N THR A 2 22.72 7.98 -23.27
CA THR A 2 21.28 7.99 -23.53
C THR A 2 20.56 8.79 -22.45
N LYS A 3 19.74 9.75 -22.88
CA LYS A 3 18.96 10.55 -21.96
C LYS A 3 17.80 9.73 -21.39
N THR A 4 17.67 9.72 -20.07
CA THR A 4 16.58 9.04 -19.37
C THR A 4 15.58 10.09 -18.86
N TYR A 5 14.32 9.90 -19.16
CA TYR A 5 13.25 10.78 -18.67
C TYR A 5 12.73 10.29 -17.31
N PRO A 6 12.30 11.20 -16.44
CA PRO A 6 11.75 10.81 -15.14
C PRO A 6 10.55 9.87 -15.31
N LYS A 7 10.53 8.81 -14.52
CA LYS A 7 9.38 7.91 -14.44
C LYS A 7 8.39 8.45 -13.42
N VAL A 8 7.11 8.23 -13.70
CA VAL A 8 6.06 8.63 -12.75
C VAL A 8 5.86 7.53 -11.70
N ILE A 9 5.47 7.95 -10.49
CA ILE A 9 5.07 7.02 -9.44
C ILE A 9 3.58 6.78 -9.59
N ASN A 10 3.21 5.54 -9.91
CA ASN A 10 1.82 5.15 -10.08
C ASN A 10 1.15 4.82 -8.75
N HIS A 11 1.82 4.06 -7.91
CA HIS A 11 1.27 3.66 -6.61
C HIS A 11 2.36 3.31 -5.60
N ILE A 12 1.95 3.27 -4.35
CA ILE A 12 2.80 2.93 -3.20
C ILE A 12 2.14 1.76 -2.48
N GLY A 13 2.93 0.75 -2.11
CA GLY A 13 2.45 -0.38 -1.34
C GLY A 13 2.73 -0.21 0.14
N VAL A 14 1.76 -0.49 1.00
CA VAL A 14 1.87 -0.37 2.45
C VAL A 14 1.31 -1.63 3.11
N SER A 15 2.13 -2.32 3.89
CA SER A 15 1.66 -3.46 4.70
C SER A 15 1.05 -2.95 5.99
N VAL A 16 -0.10 -3.50 6.35
CA VAL A 16 -0.85 -3.12 7.55
C VAL A 16 -1.25 -4.36 8.35
N ILE A 17 -1.57 -4.17 9.62
CA ILE A 17 -2.02 -5.25 10.51
C ILE A 17 -3.51 -5.52 10.35
N ASP A 18 -4.30 -4.46 10.14
CA ASP A 18 -5.77 -4.52 10.07
C ASP A 18 -6.22 -3.70 8.87
N LEU A 19 -6.61 -4.37 7.80
CA LEU A 19 -6.97 -3.72 6.55
C LEU A 19 -8.20 -2.83 6.70
N ASN A 20 -9.25 -3.30 7.39
CA ASN A 20 -10.47 -2.51 7.55
C ASN A 20 -10.20 -1.20 8.29
N ARG A 21 -9.43 -1.27 9.35
CA ARG A 21 -9.06 -0.10 10.14
C ARG A 21 -8.19 0.86 9.32
N ALA A 22 -7.23 0.34 8.56
CA ALA A 22 -6.37 1.16 7.72
C ALA A 22 -7.17 1.84 6.60
N VAL A 23 -8.03 1.11 5.91
CA VAL A 23 -8.89 1.66 4.84
C VAL A 23 -9.76 2.78 5.40
N ASN A 24 -10.41 2.56 6.53
CA ASN A 24 -11.26 3.59 7.15
C ASN A 24 -10.46 4.84 7.50
N TRP A 25 -9.25 4.67 8.01
CA TRP A 25 -8.41 5.81 8.36
C TRP A 25 -8.01 6.63 7.13
N TYR A 26 -7.54 5.97 6.07
CA TYR A 26 -7.15 6.66 4.83
C TYR A 26 -8.34 7.38 4.19
N GLU A 27 -9.51 6.77 4.25
CA GLU A 27 -10.73 7.34 3.69
C GLU A 27 -11.25 8.53 4.51
N GLU A 28 -11.34 8.36 5.83
CA GLU A 28 -11.95 9.38 6.70
C GLU A 28 -10.98 10.53 7.03
N VAL A 29 -9.71 10.23 7.25
CA VAL A 29 -8.72 11.24 7.66
C VAL A 29 -8.06 11.90 6.47
N LEU A 30 -7.67 11.14 5.46
CA LEU A 30 -6.97 11.67 4.29
C LEU A 30 -7.88 11.90 3.08
N GLY A 31 -9.12 11.45 3.13
CA GLY A 31 -10.07 11.62 2.03
C GLY A 31 -9.72 10.82 0.78
N PHE A 32 -8.96 9.73 0.93
CA PHE A 32 -8.64 8.88 -0.22
C PHE A 32 -9.87 8.13 -0.69
N THR A 33 -9.93 7.85 -1.98
CA THR A 33 -11.03 7.10 -2.59
C THR A 33 -10.68 5.62 -2.64
N VAL A 34 -11.55 4.79 -2.08
CA VAL A 34 -11.41 3.33 -2.17
C VAL A 34 -11.87 2.90 -3.56
N LEU A 35 -10.98 2.33 -4.34
CA LEU A 35 -11.27 1.88 -5.71
C LEU A 35 -11.72 0.43 -5.75
N ARG A 36 -11.08 -0.44 -4.96
CA ARG A 36 -11.31 -1.87 -5.02
C ARG A 36 -10.74 -2.56 -3.79
N ARG A 37 -11.36 -3.69 -3.42
CA ARG A 37 -10.85 -4.59 -2.38
C ARG A 37 -10.92 -6.02 -2.89
N GLU A 38 -9.93 -6.83 -2.53
CA GLU A 38 -9.84 -8.22 -3.00
C GLU A 38 -9.01 -9.06 -2.02
N THR A 39 -9.33 -10.33 -1.92
CA THR A 39 -8.49 -11.34 -1.27
C THR A 39 -7.79 -12.13 -2.35
N ILE A 40 -6.47 -12.22 -2.29
CA ILE A 40 -5.65 -12.91 -3.27
C ILE A 40 -5.00 -14.11 -2.61
N LYS A 41 -5.19 -15.29 -3.21
CA LYS A 41 -4.61 -16.55 -2.76
C LYS A 41 -3.62 -17.05 -3.79
N VAL A 42 -2.54 -17.69 -3.31
CA VAL A 42 -1.48 -18.18 -4.18
C VAL A 42 -1.97 -19.25 -5.18
N GLU A 43 -2.97 -20.04 -4.80
CA GLU A 43 -3.53 -21.07 -5.68
C GLU A 43 -4.42 -20.51 -6.78
N ASP A 44 -4.81 -19.25 -6.71
CA ASP A 44 -5.63 -18.62 -7.76
C ASP A 44 -4.84 -18.50 -9.06
N SER A 45 -5.48 -18.76 -10.19
CA SER A 45 -4.87 -18.63 -11.50
C SER A 45 -5.02 -17.22 -12.10
N SER A 46 -5.37 -16.24 -11.30
CA SER A 46 -5.55 -14.86 -11.72
C SER A 46 -4.23 -14.16 -12.02
N LEU A 47 -4.29 -13.12 -12.84
CA LEU A 47 -3.13 -12.25 -13.10
C LEU A 47 -2.62 -11.60 -11.81
N ALA A 48 -3.54 -11.19 -10.93
CA ALA A 48 -3.19 -10.60 -9.64
C ALA A 48 -2.35 -11.58 -8.80
N SER A 49 -2.79 -12.84 -8.68
CA SER A 49 -2.03 -13.86 -7.96
C SER A 49 -0.64 -14.08 -8.56
N SER A 50 -0.53 -14.13 -9.88
CA SER A 50 0.75 -14.27 -10.58
C SER A 50 1.68 -13.10 -10.29
N ASN A 51 1.16 -11.88 -10.31
CA ASN A 51 1.94 -10.68 -9.99
C ASN A 51 2.44 -10.68 -8.55
N PHE A 52 1.58 -11.06 -7.60
CA PHE A 52 1.96 -11.13 -6.19
C PHE A 52 3.03 -12.20 -5.94
N LYS A 53 2.96 -13.34 -6.60
CA LYS A 53 4.02 -14.35 -6.53
C LYS A 53 5.35 -13.81 -7.02
N GLY A 54 5.34 -13.02 -8.09
CA GLY A 54 6.54 -12.38 -8.62
C GLY A 54 7.16 -11.38 -7.66
N ILE A 55 6.34 -10.69 -6.86
CA ILE A 55 6.81 -9.68 -5.90
C ILE A 55 7.24 -10.31 -4.58
N PHE A 56 6.42 -11.19 -4.01
CA PHE A 56 6.59 -11.72 -2.65
C PHE A 56 7.17 -13.12 -2.60
N GLY A 57 7.32 -13.78 -3.75
CA GLY A 57 7.89 -15.14 -3.82
C GLY A 57 6.87 -16.22 -3.46
N THR A 58 7.39 -17.44 -3.26
CA THR A 58 6.58 -18.62 -3.04
C THR A 58 6.07 -18.79 -1.61
N ASN A 59 6.58 -18.01 -0.68
CA ASN A 59 6.13 -18.05 0.72
C ASN A 59 4.79 -17.35 0.94
N PHE A 60 4.42 -16.49 0.03
CA PHE A 60 3.11 -15.83 0.06
C PHE A 60 2.01 -16.85 -0.25
N LYS A 61 0.96 -16.87 0.58
CA LYS A 61 -0.20 -17.76 0.37
C LYS A 61 -1.52 -17.02 0.30
N LYS A 62 -1.72 -16.03 1.15
CA LYS A 62 -2.98 -15.28 1.20
C LYS A 62 -2.76 -13.85 1.68
N VAL A 63 -3.35 -12.90 0.99
CA VAL A 63 -3.30 -11.48 1.34
C VAL A 63 -4.63 -10.81 1.02
N ASN A 64 -5.07 -9.92 1.91
CA ASN A 64 -6.20 -9.03 1.66
C ASN A 64 -5.64 -7.70 1.17
N VAL A 65 -6.17 -7.18 0.09
CA VAL A 65 -5.66 -5.98 -0.56
C VAL A 65 -6.77 -4.96 -0.73
N ALA A 66 -6.44 -3.70 -0.54
CA ALA A 66 -7.29 -2.58 -0.92
C ALA A 66 -6.50 -1.62 -1.80
N TRP A 67 -7.12 -1.16 -2.87
CA TRP A 67 -6.55 -0.13 -3.74
C TRP A 67 -7.28 1.17 -3.52
N LEU A 68 -6.53 2.21 -3.18
CA LEU A 68 -7.06 3.53 -2.92
C LEU A 68 -6.36 4.54 -3.85
N SER A 69 -7.01 5.67 -4.08
CA SER A 69 -6.43 6.78 -4.83
C SER A 69 -6.33 8.02 -3.95
N SER A 70 -5.16 8.64 -3.96
CA SER A 70 -4.95 9.94 -3.31
C SER A 70 -5.51 11.08 -4.17
N GLY A 71 -5.47 12.30 -3.64
CA GLY A 71 -6.02 13.48 -4.30
C GLY A 71 -5.31 13.86 -5.61
N ASN A 72 -4.08 13.40 -5.82
CA ASN A 72 -3.32 13.63 -7.04
C ASN A 72 -3.14 12.34 -7.87
N SER A 73 -4.04 11.39 -7.69
CA SER A 73 -4.10 10.14 -8.45
C SER A 73 -2.93 9.17 -8.24
N VAL A 74 -2.14 9.36 -7.19
CA VAL A 74 -1.17 8.34 -6.78
C VAL A 74 -1.92 7.26 -6.02
N GLY A 75 -1.80 6.01 -6.46
CA GLY A 75 -2.47 4.89 -5.83
C GLY A 75 -1.80 4.45 -4.53
N PHE A 76 -2.61 3.94 -3.60
CA PHE A 76 -2.13 3.27 -2.40
C PHE A 76 -2.68 1.85 -2.39
N GLU A 77 -1.77 0.87 -2.35
CA GLU A 77 -2.14 -0.53 -2.17
C GLU A 77 -1.88 -0.91 -0.71
N LEU A 78 -2.92 -1.23 0.02
CA LEU A 78 -2.80 -1.67 1.40
C LEU A 78 -2.87 -3.18 1.45
N PHE A 79 -1.90 -3.81 2.11
CA PHE A 79 -1.77 -5.26 2.20
C PHE A 79 -1.93 -5.72 3.64
N GLU A 80 -2.88 -6.61 3.89
CA GLU A 80 -2.97 -7.35 5.14
C GLU A 80 -2.68 -8.81 4.85
N PHE A 81 -1.47 -9.27 5.17
CA PHE A 81 -1.13 -10.67 4.96
C PHE A 81 -1.82 -11.54 6.00
N GLU A 82 -2.47 -12.60 5.55
CA GLU A 82 -3.06 -13.60 6.42
C GLU A 82 -2.20 -14.85 6.52
N ASP A 83 -1.48 -15.21 5.45
CA ASP A 83 -0.57 -16.33 5.43
C ASP A 83 0.60 -16.01 4.49
N PRO A 84 1.82 -15.79 5.00
CA PRO A 84 2.13 -15.64 6.43
C PRO A 84 1.41 -14.45 7.06
N LYS A 85 1.05 -14.59 8.34
CA LYS A 85 0.27 -13.58 9.05
C LYS A 85 1.10 -12.33 9.31
N ALA A 86 0.51 -11.17 9.09
CA ALA A 86 1.14 -9.89 9.40
C ALA A 86 1.49 -9.79 10.88
N VAL A 87 2.68 -9.31 11.16
CA VAL A 87 3.23 -9.18 12.53
C VAL A 87 3.62 -7.73 12.75
N GLN A 88 3.18 -7.17 13.88
CA GLN A 88 3.54 -5.80 14.25
C GLN A 88 5.04 -5.69 14.50
N ARG A 89 5.68 -4.73 13.85
CA ARG A 89 7.09 -4.43 14.10
C ARG A 89 7.24 -3.79 15.49
N PRO A 90 8.40 -3.96 16.14
CA PRO A 90 8.69 -3.25 17.38
C PRO A 90 8.45 -1.74 17.20
N ASN A 91 7.83 -1.11 18.19
CA ASN A 91 7.47 0.31 18.12
C ASN A 91 8.65 1.21 18.51
N ASN A 92 9.82 0.97 17.89
CA ASN A 92 11.03 1.75 18.09
C ASN A 92 11.52 2.24 16.73
N PHE A 93 10.98 3.36 16.29
CA PHE A 93 11.39 3.95 15.04
C PHE A 93 12.84 4.46 15.13
N GLU A 94 13.69 3.84 14.33
CA GLU A 94 15.11 4.18 14.26
C GLU A 94 15.40 4.78 12.88
N TYR A 95 15.27 6.09 12.74
CA TYR A 95 15.30 6.78 11.45
C TYR A 95 16.65 6.63 10.72
N TRP A 96 17.71 6.27 11.44
CA TRP A 96 19.03 6.06 10.83
C TRP A 96 19.20 4.71 10.15
N LYS A 97 18.28 3.79 10.31
CA LYS A 97 18.30 2.51 9.60
C LYS A 97 17.66 2.65 8.23
N PRO A 98 18.35 2.22 7.14
CA PRO A 98 17.81 2.41 5.79
C PRO A 98 16.51 1.66 5.57
N VAL A 99 15.41 2.39 5.54
CA VAL A 99 14.08 1.91 5.18
C VAL A 99 13.33 3.07 4.54
N PHE A 100 12.15 2.81 4.02
CA PHE A 100 11.25 3.87 3.59
C PHE A 100 10.64 4.51 4.84
N SER A 101 11.35 5.47 5.43
CA SER A 101 11.07 5.96 6.78
C SER A 101 10.33 7.29 6.81
N ILE A 102 10.26 8.01 5.69
CA ILE A 102 9.63 9.32 5.64
C ILE A 102 8.48 9.29 4.67
N PHE A 103 7.30 9.63 5.17
CA PHE A 103 6.10 9.80 4.37
C PHE A 103 5.63 11.24 4.52
N VAL A 104 5.70 12.00 3.43
CA VAL A 104 5.31 13.40 3.45
C VAL A 104 3.95 13.56 2.79
N LEU A 105 2.99 14.04 3.56
CA LEU A 105 1.68 14.44 3.07
C LEU A 105 1.57 15.95 3.13
N LEU A 106 1.33 16.56 1.99
CA LEU A 106 1.02 17.97 1.92
C LEU A 106 -0.49 18.13 2.02
N ILE A 107 -0.93 18.58 3.20
CA ILE A 107 -2.34 18.90 3.41
C ILE A 107 -2.51 20.39 3.22
N LEU A 108 -3.20 20.75 2.15
CA LEU A 108 -3.55 22.14 1.90
C LEU A 108 -4.89 22.41 2.57
N HIS A 109 -4.84 23.16 3.68
CA HIS A 109 -6.06 23.69 4.27
C HIS A 109 -6.55 24.83 3.38
N ARG A 110 -7.62 24.57 2.70
CA ARG A 110 -8.42 25.66 2.16
C ARG A 110 -9.49 25.99 3.17
N ASP A 111 -9.44 27.21 3.66
CA ASP A 111 -10.62 27.75 4.33
C ASP A 111 -11.71 27.84 3.29
N VAL A 112 -12.62 26.90 3.35
CA VAL A 112 -13.84 26.95 2.58
C VAL A 112 -14.81 27.79 3.39
N THR A 113 -14.81 29.05 3.11
CA THR A 113 -15.89 29.90 3.60
C THR A 113 -17.04 29.84 2.63
#